data_9ea76cb02aee39906f4aa34d9ddf5006
#
_entry.id   9ea76cb02aee39906f4aa34d9ddf5006
#
_cell.length_a   1.000
_cell.length_b   1.000
_cell.length_c   1.000
_cell.angle_alpha   90.00
_cell.angle_beta   90.00
_cell.angle_gamma   90.00
#
_symmetry.space_group_name_H-M   'P 1'
#
loop_
_entity.id
_entity.type
_entity.pdbx_description
1 polymer ?
#
loop_
_entity_poly.entity_id
_entity_poly.type
_entity_poly.pdbx_seq_one_letter_code
_entity_poly.pdbx_strand_id
1 'polypeptide(L)'
;MGRTRPIDPEIELYFAEPSQATHRQYLALRCFLFEGDNAEVVAAKYGYTASTIYTIARDFKTRLAECLKRKEDPFFQTLKPGRKTADRDDGLVETILSLRKKHLSIPDIKILLDGKGYNVSEGFIYNVCDDNGFARLPKRSKLERQGLMEGSGYANVLQAPVSEICSFSEPERFASNGVGILCFLPLIKSYGIDVAIEQSSYPGTGQIPKLNSILAFLALKLSNVKRYGQDDGWCMDRGLGMFAGLNVLPKTTWYSAYSAAIERSDNVDFMKSLNRIFADQGLLSDTANLDFTAIPYWGDGDPFENNWSGKRSKALTSIQAALAQDPDTGILCYGDTTVKHDNQDNVILEFLDFYREGTGQEVNYVVFDSKFTTLENLGRINKKGIKFITIQRRSKNLNEKIQQIPQAQWHTTKITKANNKSRTVEYSESTTINKRYGEDTLRQIFIKGNSIKPATILTNDESGKVEDLIRKYARRWLIETDISELIDLFHLNRNNSGIVIKVDFDLTMTILAHNLYRLLALELPGYSHKRAQTLFDSFIDNYGDIVVDEENISVKMNRKRSLPLLREAIPKLDAPYSWLGGKRLIFSANTHT
;
A
#
# COMPACT_ATOMS: atom_id res chain seq x y z
N MET A 1 12.63 4.97 80.26
CA MET A 1 13.52 6.05 79.74
C MET A 1 14.39 5.43 78.66
N GLY A 2 14.11 5.70 77.42
CA GLY A 2 14.88 5.20 76.27
C GLY A 2 16.21 5.98 76.18
N ARG A 3 17.34 5.29 76.06
CA ARG A 3 18.66 5.89 75.79
C ARG A 3 18.56 6.60 74.40
N THR A 4 18.59 7.95 74.38
CA THR A 4 18.85 8.75 73.19
C THR A 4 20.25 8.45 72.70
N ARG A 5 20.37 7.78 71.53
CA ARG A 5 21.69 7.65 70.88
C ARG A 5 22.13 9.04 70.41
N PRO A 6 23.42 9.39 70.60
CA PRO A 6 23.94 10.61 69.98
C PRO A 6 23.76 10.52 68.48
N ILE A 7 23.21 11.57 67.90
CA ILE A 7 23.01 11.68 66.44
C ILE A 7 24.38 12.08 65.88
N ASP A 8 24.79 11.37 64.82
CA ASP A 8 25.98 11.70 64.07
C ASP A 8 25.81 13.07 63.42
N PRO A 9 26.75 14.01 63.63
CA PRO A 9 26.60 15.37 63.04
C PRO A 9 26.45 15.40 61.53
N GLU A 10 27.06 14.48 60.79
CA GLU A 10 26.92 14.39 59.33
C GLU A 10 25.51 13.90 58.91
N ILE A 11 24.93 12.99 59.68
CA ILE A 11 23.57 12.51 59.48
C ILE A 11 22.57 13.60 59.83
N GLU A 12 22.81 14.36 60.90
CA GLU A 12 21.98 15.51 61.28
C GLU A 12 21.98 16.57 60.16
N LEU A 13 23.16 16.92 59.64
CA LEU A 13 23.33 17.87 58.56
C LEU A 13 22.63 17.41 57.27
N TYR A 14 22.72 16.12 56.94
CA TYR A 14 22.08 15.55 55.75
C TYR A 14 20.55 15.74 55.75
N PHE A 15 19.91 15.56 56.89
CA PHE A 15 18.46 15.75 57.03
C PHE A 15 18.05 17.18 57.32
N ALA A 16 18.90 18.01 57.93
CA ALA A 16 18.60 19.41 58.22
C ALA A 16 18.81 20.33 57.02
N GLU A 17 19.87 20.06 56.23
CA GLU A 17 20.26 20.88 55.08
C GLU A 17 20.34 20.04 53.76
N PRO A 18 19.21 19.59 53.22
CA PRO A 18 19.21 18.77 52.03
C PRO A 18 19.74 19.54 50.81
N SER A 19 20.84 19.06 50.24
CA SER A 19 21.51 19.66 49.09
C SER A 19 20.74 19.45 47.77
N GLN A 20 20.00 18.33 47.63
CA GLN A 20 19.24 18.01 46.44
C GLN A 20 17.81 18.58 46.49
N ALA A 21 17.36 19.17 45.37
CA ALA A 21 16.03 19.78 45.27
C ALA A 21 14.91 18.77 45.58
N THR A 22 15.02 17.51 45.09
CA THR A 22 14.01 16.44 45.31
C THR A 22 13.96 16.05 46.81
N HIS A 23 15.11 15.94 47.48
CA HIS A 23 15.20 15.63 48.89
C HIS A 23 14.58 16.77 49.72
N ARG A 24 14.93 18.00 49.42
CA ARG A 24 14.36 19.22 50.04
C ARG A 24 12.85 19.27 49.90
N GLN A 25 12.33 18.99 48.69
CA GLN A 25 10.90 18.99 48.44
C GLN A 25 10.17 17.86 49.19
N TYR A 26 10.77 16.67 49.28
CA TYR A 26 10.22 15.56 50.06
C TYR A 26 10.10 15.91 51.53
N LEU A 27 11.17 16.42 52.13
CA LEU A 27 11.17 16.79 53.57
C LEU A 27 10.19 17.94 53.86
N ALA A 28 10.10 18.93 52.99
CA ALA A 28 9.13 20.01 53.12
C ALA A 28 7.66 19.51 53.07
N LEU A 29 7.38 18.61 52.13
CA LEU A 29 6.05 18.00 52.02
C LEU A 29 5.74 17.05 53.18
N ARG A 30 6.72 16.33 53.70
CA ARG A 30 6.56 15.50 54.88
C ARG A 30 6.20 16.34 56.12
N CYS A 31 6.97 17.39 56.38
CA CYS A 31 6.68 18.30 57.50
C CYS A 31 5.28 18.95 57.38
N PHE A 32 4.93 19.42 56.18
CA PHE A 32 3.66 20.08 55.93
C PHE A 32 2.44 19.15 55.93
N LEU A 33 2.52 17.99 55.21
CA LEU A 33 1.37 17.12 55.01
C LEU A 33 1.23 16.02 56.06
N PHE A 34 2.33 15.55 56.65
CA PHE A 34 2.33 14.42 57.60
C PHE A 34 2.55 14.87 59.04
N GLU A 35 3.53 15.76 59.29
CA GLU A 35 3.83 16.26 60.64
C GLU A 35 2.88 17.39 61.06
N GLY A 36 2.20 18.06 60.11
CA GLY A 36 1.16 19.07 60.36
C GLY A 36 1.72 20.47 60.66
N ASP A 37 2.95 20.73 60.29
CA ASP A 37 3.58 22.04 60.50
C ASP A 37 2.94 23.14 59.65
N ASN A 38 2.95 24.37 60.12
CA ASN A 38 2.43 25.52 59.39
C ASN A 38 3.27 25.78 58.12
N ALA A 39 2.60 26.14 57.02
CA ALA A 39 3.26 26.40 55.72
C ALA A 39 4.34 27.49 55.80
N GLU A 40 4.17 28.50 56.65
CA GLU A 40 5.14 29.57 56.85
C GLU A 40 6.42 29.04 57.53
N VAL A 41 6.28 28.15 58.55
CA VAL A 41 7.38 27.53 59.27
C VAL A 41 8.15 26.61 58.34
N VAL A 42 7.48 25.76 57.57
CA VAL A 42 8.08 24.86 56.61
C VAL A 42 8.79 25.61 55.48
N ALA A 43 8.18 26.67 55.00
CA ALA A 43 8.75 27.54 53.96
C ALA A 43 10.08 28.16 54.42
N ALA A 44 10.09 28.73 55.64
CA ALA A 44 11.30 29.31 56.22
C ALA A 44 12.41 28.26 56.43
N LYS A 45 12.07 27.03 56.88
CA LYS A 45 13.01 25.94 57.14
C LYS A 45 13.69 25.40 55.89
N TYR A 46 12.96 25.29 54.78
CA TYR A 46 13.45 24.67 53.54
C TYR A 46 13.70 25.66 52.39
N GLY A 47 13.64 26.97 52.66
CA GLY A 47 13.92 28.01 51.65
C GLY A 47 12.88 28.15 50.55
N TYR A 48 11.59 27.95 50.88
CA TYR A 48 10.43 28.19 50.01
C TYR A 48 9.62 29.39 50.45
N THR A 49 8.63 29.74 49.66
CA THR A 49 7.53 30.65 50.07
C THR A 49 6.32 29.83 50.54
N ALA A 50 5.47 30.35 51.41
CA ALA A 50 4.26 29.67 51.86
C ALA A 50 3.36 29.27 50.64
N SER A 51 3.25 30.15 49.66
CA SER A 51 2.54 29.89 48.41
C SER A 51 3.11 28.73 47.63
N THR A 52 4.44 28.59 47.59
CA THR A 52 5.14 27.46 46.96
C THR A 52 4.81 26.15 47.67
N ILE A 53 4.78 26.14 49.04
CA ILE A 53 4.44 24.91 49.80
C ILE A 53 3.04 24.41 49.44
N TYR A 54 2.03 25.32 49.34
CA TYR A 54 0.68 24.92 48.92
C TYR A 54 0.64 24.38 47.49
N THR A 55 1.41 24.98 46.58
CA THR A 55 1.47 24.52 45.16
C THR A 55 2.07 23.14 45.09
N ILE A 56 3.25 22.91 45.68
CA ILE A 56 3.89 21.58 45.66
C ILE A 56 3.06 20.51 46.37
N ALA A 57 2.33 20.87 47.43
CA ALA A 57 1.43 19.95 48.14
C ALA A 57 0.24 19.53 47.27
N ARG A 58 -0.35 20.45 46.53
CA ARG A 58 -1.43 20.17 45.57
C ARG A 58 -0.94 19.26 44.45
N ASP A 59 0.20 19.60 43.84
CA ASP A 59 0.79 18.85 42.71
C ASP A 59 1.25 17.47 43.16
N PHE A 60 1.77 17.34 44.39
CA PHE A 60 2.09 16.05 44.98
C PHE A 60 0.88 15.16 45.17
N LYS A 61 -0.25 15.69 45.69
CA LYS A 61 -1.49 14.91 45.88
C LYS A 61 -2.01 14.37 44.53
N THR A 62 -1.96 15.19 43.49
CA THR A 62 -2.34 14.76 42.13
C THR A 62 -1.43 13.65 41.62
N ARG A 63 -0.11 13.85 41.72
CA ARG A 63 0.89 12.86 41.29
C ARG A 63 0.80 11.56 42.09
N LEU A 64 0.63 11.64 43.42
CA LEU A 64 0.48 10.47 44.27
C LEU A 64 -0.72 9.60 43.84
N ALA A 65 -1.85 10.21 43.53
CA ALA A 65 -3.04 9.49 43.07
C ALA A 65 -2.81 8.73 41.74
N GLU A 66 -1.98 9.28 40.85
CA GLU A 66 -1.58 8.62 39.59
C GLU A 66 -0.55 7.52 39.80
N CYS A 67 0.50 7.79 40.62
CA CYS A 67 1.55 6.84 40.90
C CYS A 67 1.05 5.60 41.67
N LEU A 68 0.11 5.79 42.60
CA LEU A 68 -0.52 4.66 43.31
C LEU A 68 -1.26 3.72 42.38
N LYS A 69 -1.93 4.25 41.32
CA LYS A 69 -2.56 3.40 40.28
C LYS A 69 -1.55 2.55 39.52
N ARG A 70 -0.32 3.06 39.34
CA ARG A 70 0.77 2.38 38.62
C ARG A 70 1.69 1.56 39.52
N LYS A 71 1.48 1.59 40.84
CA LYS A 71 2.38 0.99 41.86
C LYS A 71 3.79 1.57 41.80
N GLU A 72 3.90 2.86 41.55
CA GLU A 72 5.17 3.60 41.46
C GLU A 72 5.28 4.57 42.64
N ASP A 73 6.53 4.89 43.05
CA ASP A 73 6.78 5.93 44.07
C ASP A 73 6.97 7.30 43.40
N PRO A 74 6.30 8.38 43.88
CA PRO A 74 6.39 9.70 43.27
C PRO A 74 7.76 10.41 43.49
N PHE A 75 8.58 9.97 44.43
CA PHE A 75 9.89 10.57 44.76
C PHE A 75 11.07 9.59 44.57
N PHE A 76 10.89 8.35 44.99
CA PHE A 76 11.95 7.35 45.05
C PHE A 76 11.73 6.29 44.00
N GLN A 77 11.92 6.67 42.75
CA GLN A 77 11.96 5.70 41.64
C GLN A 77 13.29 4.95 41.73
N THR A 78 13.20 3.63 41.79
CA THR A 78 14.39 2.76 41.62
C THR A 78 14.86 2.98 40.19
N LEU A 79 15.82 3.86 39.97
CA LEU A 79 16.55 3.94 38.73
C LEU A 79 17.15 2.56 38.49
N LYS A 80 16.59 1.80 37.57
CA LYS A 80 17.27 0.60 37.08
C LYS A 80 18.64 1.07 36.64
N PRO A 81 19.74 0.45 37.10
CA PRO A 81 21.07 0.85 36.68
C PRO A 81 21.17 0.64 35.16
N GLY A 82 20.90 1.67 34.42
CA GLY A 82 21.05 1.74 32.98
C GLY A 82 22.34 2.48 32.67
N ARG A 83 23.07 1.99 31.67
CA ARG A 83 24.23 2.67 31.11
C ARG A 83 23.85 4.12 30.80
N LYS A 84 24.74 5.09 31.12
CA LYS A 84 24.55 6.51 30.76
C LYS A 84 24.11 6.59 29.30
N THR A 85 23.01 7.32 29.01
CA THR A 85 22.63 7.69 27.67
C THR A 85 23.84 8.30 26.99
N ALA A 86 24.38 7.61 25.99
CA ALA A 86 25.33 8.23 25.06
C ALA A 86 24.67 9.49 24.52
N ASP A 87 25.38 10.60 24.44
CA ASP A 87 24.92 11.79 23.77
C ASP A 87 24.32 11.35 22.43
N ARG A 88 23.05 11.68 22.21
CA ARG A 88 22.36 11.36 20.98
C ARG A 88 23.02 12.22 19.90
N ASP A 89 24.04 11.67 19.26
CA ASP A 89 24.53 12.19 18.02
C ASP A 89 23.43 11.94 16.96
N ASP A 90 22.78 13.01 16.51
CA ASP A 90 21.69 12.94 15.54
C ASP A 90 22.15 12.20 14.27
N GLY A 91 23.41 12.31 13.88
CA GLY A 91 23.99 11.57 12.76
C GLY A 91 24.08 10.05 12.99
N LEU A 92 24.26 9.59 14.24
CA LEU A 92 24.26 8.17 14.57
C LEU A 92 22.86 7.58 14.50
N VAL A 93 21.86 8.30 15.00
CA VAL A 93 20.45 7.87 14.93
C VAL A 93 20.01 7.77 13.45
N GLU A 94 20.29 8.78 12.63
CA GLU A 94 20.02 8.74 11.20
C GLU A 94 20.71 7.57 10.49
N THR A 95 21.96 7.28 10.86
CA THR A 95 22.71 6.14 10.31
C THR A 95 22.03 4.81 10.67
N ILE A 96 21.63 4.62 11.94
CA ILE A 96 20.89 3.43 12.37
C ILE A 96 19.60 3.28 11.59
N LEU A 97 18.81 4.35 11.44
CA LEU A 97 17.55 4.34 10.72
C LEU A 97 17.75 4.04 9.24
N SER A 98 18.78 4.61 8.60
CA SER A 98 19.11 4.33 7.21
C SER A 98 19.48 2.86 6.97
N LEU A 99 20.27 2.28 7.88
CA LEU A 99 20.64 0.87 7.84
C LEU A 99 19.43 -0.04 8.12
N ARG A 100 18.54 0.37 9.02
CA ARG A 100 17.31 -0.36 9.31
C ARG A 100 16.33 -0.34 8.15
N LYS A 101 16.21 0.79 7.43
CA LYS A 101 15.45 0.91 6.17
C LYS A 101 15.95 -0.07 5.10
N LYS A 102 17.22 -0.42 5.12
CA LYS A 102 17.82 -1.48 4.27
C LYS A 102 17.56 -2.90 4.79
N HIS A 103 16.66 -3.08 5.75
CA HIS A 103 16.31 -4.37 6.38
C HIS A 103 17.47 -5.12 7.07
N LEU A 104 18.50 -4.39 7.49
CA LEU A 104 19.56 -5.00 8.28
C LEU A 104 19.04 -5.36 9.67
N SER A 105 19.45 -6.51 10.17
CA SER A 105 19.14 -6.91 11.55
C SER A 105 19.94 -6.09 12.56
N ILE A 106 19.49 -6.06 13.81
CA ILE A 106 20.21 -5.33 14.87
C ILE A 106 21.68 -5.77 15.00
N PRO A 107 22.00 -7.08 15.00
CA PRO A 107 23.39 -7.52 14.96
C PRO A 107 24.18 -7.04 13.73
N ASP A 108 23.57 -7.03 12.54
CA ASP A 108 24.25 -6.54 11.33
C ASP A 108 24.53 -5.04 11.41
N ILE A 109 23.57 -4.25 11.90
CA ILE A 109 23.73 -2.81 12.14
C ILE A 109 24.86 -2.58 13.14
N LYS A 110 24.92 -3.37 14.21
CA LYS A 110 25.98 -3.29 15.22
C LYS A 110 27.36 -3.49 14.59
N ILE A 111 27.55 -4.55 13.80
CA ILE A 111 28.82 -4.86 13.11
C ILE A 111 29.25 -3.70 12.21
N LEU A 112 28.30 -3.12 11.44
CA LEU A 112 28.58 -2.00 10.56
C LEU A 112 28.92 -0.71 11.30
N LEU A 113 28.28 -0.47 12.45
CA LEU A 113 28.57 0.68 13.29
C LEU A 113 29.93 0.53 14.00
N ASP A 114 30.26 -0.67 14.48
CA ASP A 114 31.59 -0.96 15.06
C ASP A 114 32.69 -0.74 14.01
N GLY A 115 32.49 -1.18 12.79
CA GLY A 115 33.42 -0.92 11.67
C GLY A 115 33.58 0.55 11.31
N LYS A 116 32.61 1.40 11.66
CA LYS A 116 32.65 2.87 11.52
C LYS A 116 33.16 3.59 12.78
N GLY A 117 33.56 2.84 13.82
CA GLY A 117 34.06 3.39 15.08
C GLY A 117 32.99 3.81 16.09
N TYR A 118 31.70 3.52 15.84
CA TYR A 118 30.63 3.78 16.79
C TYR A 118 30.48 2.60 17.79
N ASN A 119 30.81 2.81 19.05
CA ASN A 119 30.66 1.79 20.08
C ASN A 119 29.29 1.87 20.77
N VAL A 120 28.25 1.30 20.17
CA VAL A 120 26.87 1.26 20.68
C VAL A 120 26.42 -0.17 20.97
N SER A 121 25.52 -0.36 21.94
CA SER A 121 24.98 -1.68 22.25
C SER A 121 23.83 -2.05 21.30
N GLU A 122 23.59 -3.35 21.11
CA GLU A 122 22.41 -3.84 20.36
C GLU A 122 21.10 -3.34 20.98
N GLY A 123 21.03 -3.22 22.32
CA GLY A 123 19.87 -2.65 23.00
C GLY A 123 19.61 -1.19 22.66
N PHE A 124 20.66 -0.39 22.42
CA PHE A 124 20.53 0.98 21.97
C PHE A 124 19.97 1.02 20.53
N ILE A 125 20.52 0.21 19.64
CA ILE A 125 20.04 0.09 18.25
C ILE A 125 18.58 -0.37 18.24
N TYR A 126 18.22 -1.33 19.08
CA TYR A 126 16.84 -1.80 19.24
C TYR A 126 15.92 -0.65 19.64
N ASN A 127 16.26 0.10 20.68
CA ASN A 127 15.44 1.20 21.18
C ASN A 127 15.28 2.31 20.13
N VAL A 128 16.34 2.66 19.40
CA VAL A 128 16.26 3.63 18.30
C VAL A 128 15.29 3.15 17.22
N CYS A 129 15.33 1.88 16.85
CA CYS A 129 14.42 1.32 15.86
C CYS A 129 12.98 1.26 16.37
N ASP A 130 12.77 0.86 17.64
CA ASP A 130 11.45 0.74 18.27
C ASP A 130 10.79 2.12 18.46
N ASP A 131 11.54 3.10 18.98
CA ASP A 131 11.10 4.50 19.14
C ASP A 131 10.68 5.14 17.80
N ASN A 132 11.25 4.68 16.68
CA ASN A 132 10.92 5.13 15.33
C ASN A 132 9.95 4.19 14.58
N GLY A 133 9.26 3.30 15.28
CA GLY A 133 8.16 2.49 14.74
C GLY A 133 8.59 1.35 13.81
N PHE A 134 9.85 0.91 13.83
CA PHE A 134 10.29 -0.22 13.03
C PHE A 134 9.89 -1.56 13.67
N ALA A 135 9.07 -2.34 12.98
CA ALA A 135 8.72 -3.68 13.38
C ALA A 135 9.96 -4.61 13.50
N ARG A 136 9.85 -5.64 14.34
CA ARG A 136 10.86 -6.70 14.42
C ARG A 136 10.95 -7.44 13.09
N LEU A 137 12.18 -7.65 12.61
CA LEU A 137 12.41 -8.53 11.46
C LEU A 137 12.14 -9.98 11.85
N PRO A 138 11.69 -10.83 10.90
CA PRO A 138 11.59 -12.27 11.12
C PRO A 138 12.91 -12.83 11.66
N LYS A 139 12.81 -13.79 12.59
CA LYS A 139 14.01 -14.47 13.10
C LYS A 139 14.68 -15.24 11.96
N ARG A 140 15.97 -15.02 11.76
CA ARG A 140 16.78 -15.83 10.84
C ARG A 140 16.76 -17.30 11.25
N SER A 141 16.76 -18.19 10.29
CA SER A 141 16.89 -19.61 10.52
C SER A 141 18.25 -19.94 11.17
N LYS A 142 18.37 -21.13 11.75
CA LYS A 142 19.62 -21.58 12.38
C LYS A 142 20.77 -21.67 11.37
N LEU A 143 20.47 -22.05 10.14
CA LEU A 143 21.39 -22.11 9.00
C LEU A 143 21.89 -20.72 8.56
N GLU A 144 21.01 -19.74 8.46
CA GLU A 144 21.39 -18.36 8.12
C GLU A 144 22.30 -17.73 9.21
N ARG A 145 22.09 -18.08 10.48
CA ARG A 145 22.94 -17.60 11.59
C ARG A 145 24.32 -18.24 11.58
N GLN A 146 24.42 -19.54 11.29
CA GLN A 146 25.69 -20.26 11.17
C GLN A 146 26.54 -19.73 10.03
N GLY A 147 25.94 -19.47 8.87
CA GLY A 147 26.65 -18.92 7.73
C GLY A 147 27.22 -17.52 7.93
N LEU A 148 26.61 -16.69 8.77
CA LEU A 148 27.13 -15.36 9.14
C LEU A 148 28.31 -15.43 10.12
N MET A 149 28.34 -16.45 10.99
CA MET A 149 29.41 -16.63 11.98
C MET A 149 30.69 -17.27 11.40
N GLU A 150 30.55 -18.10 10.39
CA GLU A 150 31.65 -18.85 9.79
C GLU A 150 32.37 -18.16 8.65
N GLY A 151 32.02 -16.91 8.32
CA GLY A 151 32.72 -15.94 7.42
C GLY A 151 33.34 -16.45 6.11
N SER A 152 33.33 -17.74 5.86
CA SER A 152 33.93 -18.38 4.67
C SER A 152 33.30 -19.75 4.32
N GLY A 153 32.32 -20.22 5.10
CA GLY A 153 31.75 -21.57 4.95
C GLY A 153 30.67 -21.75 3.88
N TYR A 154 30.26 -20.68 3.19
CA TYR A 154 29.29 -20.77 2.09
C TYR A 154 29.84 -21.43 0.80
N ALA A 155 31.12 -21.76 0.75
CA ALA A 155 31.76 -22.30 -0.43
C ALA A 155 31.30 -23.73 -0.83
N ASN A 156 30.55 -24.45 0.03
CA ASN A 156 30.16 -25.85 -0.22
C ASN A 156 28.66 -26.16 -0.05
N VAL A 157 27.81 -25.21 0.30
CA VAL A 157 26.37 -25.34 0.05
C VAL A 157 26.18 -25.01 -1.40
N LEU A 158 25.49 -25.87 -2.18
CA LEU A 158 25.04 -25.58 -3.54
C LEU A 158 24.52 -24.12 -3.53
N GLN A 159 25.39 -23.18 -3.96
CA GLN A 159 25.03 -21.77 -3.99
C GLN A 159 23.87 -21.66 -4.95
N ALA A 160 22.69 -21.29 -4.43
CA ALA A 160 21.62 -20.88 -5.31
C ALA A 160 22.21 -19.81 -6.25
N PRO A 161 22.03 -19.92 -7.57
CA PRO A 161 22.63 -19.01 -8.51
C PRO A 161 22.30 -17.58 -8.10
N VAL A 162 23.29 -16.70 -8.18
CA VAL A 162 23.10 -15.28 -8.00
C VAL A 162 22.28 -14.78 -9.19
N SER A 163 21.24 -13.99 -8.94
CA SER A 163 20.46 -13.40 -10.02
C SER A 163 21.31 -12.38 -10.77
N GLU A 164 21.50 -12.61 -12.05
CA GLU A 164 22.28 -11.76 -12.97
C GLU A 164 21.65 -11.74 -14.36
N ILE A 165 22.05 -10.80 -15.19
CA ILE A 165 21.57 -10.71 -16.58
C ILE A 165 21.93 -11.98 -17.32
N CYS A 166 20.95 -12.55 -18.03
CA CYS A 166 21.17 -13.73 -18.87
C CYS A 166 22.02 -13.38 -20.09
N SER A 167 23.09 -14.10 -20.32
CA SER A 167 23.98 -13.84 -21.45
C SER A 167 23.39 -14.25 -22.81
N PHE A 168 22.49 -15.23 -22.84
CA PHE A 168 21.91 -15.82 -24.08
C PHE A 168 22.91 -16.18 -25.16
N SER A 169 24.19 -16.39 -24.81
CA SER A 169 25.30 -16.56 -25.76
C SER A 169 25.42 -17.98 -26.31
N GLU A 170 24.87 -18.99 -25.61
CA GLU A 170 24.94 -20.36 -26.01
C GLU A 170 23.55 -20.98 -26.18
N PRO A 171 23.36 -21.89 -27.14
CA PRO A 171 22.11 -22.62 -27.27
C PRO A 171 21.85 -23.46 -26.02
N GLU A 172 20.64 -23.36 -25.49
CA GLU A 172 20.25 -24.12 -24.30
C GLU A 172 18.79 -24.57 -24.36
N ARG A 173 18.47 -25.60 -23.57
CA ARG A 173 17.12 -26.10 -23.40
C ARG A 173 16.84 -26.36 -21.93
N PHE A 174 15.71 -25.88 -21.44
CA PHE A 174 15.26 -26.14 -20.08
C PHE A 174 13.74 -26.14 -19.99
N ALA A 175 13.20 -26.79 -18.94
CA ALA A 175 11.79 -26.78 -18.62
C ALA A 175 11.49 -25.65 -17.62
N SER A 176 10.26 -25.10 -17.66
CA SER A 176 9.78 -24.09 -16.74
C SER A 176 8.29 -24.26 -16.46
N ASN A 177 7.90 -23.99 -15.22
CA ASN A 177 6.50 -23.91 -14.81
C ASN A 177 5.86 -22.54 -15.13
N GLY A 178 6.67 -21.55 -15.47
CA GLY A 178 6.28 -20.17 -15.73
C GLY A 178 6.29 -19.77 -17.21
N VAL A 179 6.26 -20.71 -18.18
CA VAL A 179 6.34 -20.36 -19.61
C VAL A 179 5.21 -19.43 -20.06
N GLY A 180 4.05 -19.52 -19.42
CA GLY A 180 2.88 -18.74 -19.83
C GLY A 180 3.05 -17.24 -19.64
N ILE A 181 3.85 -16.77 -18.67
CA ILE A 181 4.05 -15.32 -18.50
C ILE A 181 4.81 -14.68 -19.65
N LEU A 182 5.59 -15.46 -20.41
CA LEU A 182 6.31 -14.95 -21.58
C LEU A 182 5.36 -14.38 -22.65
N CYS A 183 4.07 -14.78 -22.62
CA CYS A 183 3.03 -14.24 -23.49
C CYS A 183 2.76 -12.73 -23.28
N PHE A 184 3.16 -12.17 -22.14
CA PHE A 184 3.04 -10.73 -21.88
C PHE A 184 4.17 -9.90 -22.50
N LEU A 185 5.32 -10.52 -22.82
CA LEU A 185 6.47 -9.80 -23.42
C LEU A 185 6.12 -9.12 -24.75
N PRO A 186 5.41 -9.77 -25.68
CA PRO A 186 4.92 -9.12 -26.87
C PRO A 186 4.03 -7.89 -26.60
N LEU A 187 3.14 -7.97 -25.60
CA LEU A 187 2.30 -6.84 -25.21
C LEU A 187 3.13 -5.68 -24.62
N ILE A 188 4.05 -6.00 -23.69
CA ILE A 188 4.97 -5.01 -23.12
C ILE A 188 5.71 -4.26 -24.22
N LYS A 189 6.17 -4.97 -25.25
CA LYS A 189 6.91 -4.41 -26.37
C LYS A 189 6.02 -3.58 -27.31
N SER A 190 4.85 -4.11 -27.73
CA SER A 190 3.96 -3.45 -28.70
C SER A 190 3.34 -2.17 -28.16
N TYR A 191 3.06 -2.13 -26.85
CA TYR A 191 2.53 -0.92 -26.19
C TYR A 191 3.64 0.03 -25.72
N GLY A 192 4.93 -0.31 -25.89
CA GLY A 192 6.05 0.54 -25.48
C GLY A 192 6.22 0.66 -23.96
N ILE A 193 5.70 -0.31 -23.19
CA ILE A 193 5.80 -0.34 -21.73
C ILE A 193 7.27 -0.51 -21.30
N ASP A 194 8.07 -1.27 -22.04
CA ASP A 194 9.51 -1.41 -21.86
C ASP A 194 10.20 -0.05 -21.96
N VAL A 195 9.84 0.76 -22.95
CA VAL A 195 10.39 2.12 -23.13
C VAL A 195 9.97 3.03 -21.97
N ALA A 196 8.70 2.97 -21.54
CA ALA A 196 8.24 3.74 -20.38
C ALA A 196 8.99 3.37 -19.09
N ILE A 197 9.29 2.08 -18.88
CA ILE A 197 10.10 1.63 -17.74
C ILE A 197 11.52 2.19 -17.84
N GLU A 198 12.16 2.10 -19.00
CA GLU A 198 13.52 2.62 -19.21
C GLU A 198 13.60 4.14 -19.03
N GLN A 199 12.59 4.89 -19.42
CA GLN A 199 12.51 6.34 -19.26
C GLN A 199 12.10 6.80 -17.86
N SER A 200 11.55 5.89 -17.04
CA SER A 200 11.12 6.20 -15.68
C SER A 200 12.28 6.57 -14.75
N SER A 201 11.98 7.18 -13.62
CA SER A 201 12.92 7.47 -12.53
C SER A 201 13.26 6.27 -11.66
N TYR A 202 12.63 5.12 -11.86
CA TYR A 202 12.95 3.92 -11.09
C TYR A 202 14.45 3.60 -11.13
N PRO A 203 15.05 3.24 -9.98
CA PRO A 203 16.48 2.93 -9.94
C PRO A 203 16.79 1.57 -10.59
N GLY A 204 17.97 1.45 -11.17
CA GLY A 204 18.64 0.16 -11.32
C GLY A 204 19.41 -0.19 -10.05
N THR A 205 19.87 -1.41 -9.93
CA THR A 205 20.87 -1.81 -8.92
C THR A 205 22.22 -2.03 -9.59
N GLY A 206 23.30 -2.16 -8.79
CA GLY A 206 24.64 -2.43 -9.35
C GLY A 206 24.76 -3.73 -10.15
N GLN A 207 23.79 -4.66 -9.98
CA GLN A 207 23.79 -5.97 -10.65
C GLN A 207 22.61 -6.13 -11.62
N ILE A 208 21.49 -5.50 -11.38
CA ILE A 208 20.25 -5.66 -12.15
C ILE A 208 19.81 -4.29 -12.65
N PRO A 209 19.75 -4.08 -13.99
CA PRO A 209 19.29 -2.83 -14.59
C PRO A 209 17.82 -2.53 -14.27
N LYS A 210 17.40 -1.31 -14.52
CA LYS A 210 16.05 -0.80 -14.25
C LYS A 210 14.95 -1.66 -14.87
N LEU A 211 14.99 -1.89 -16.18
CA LEU A 211 13.97 -2.68 -16.87
C LEU A 211 13.86 -4.09 -16.28
N ASN A 212 14.99 -4.77 -16.11
CA ASN A 212 15.03 -6.11 -15.53
C ASN A 212 14.49 -6.14 -14.10
N SER A 213 14.75 -5.08 -13.31
CA SER A 213 14.23 -4.95 -11.95
C SER A 213 12.70 -4.87 -11.93
N ILE A 214 12.09 -4.03 -12.75
CA ILE A 214 10.63 -3.90 -12.82
C ILE A 214 10.01 -5.17 -13.40
N LEU A 215 10.60 -5.75 -14.45
CA LEU A 215 10.14 -7.03 -15.01
C LEU A 215 10.21 -8.17 -13.99
N ALA A 216 11.19 -8.17 -13.08
CA ALA A 216 11.26 -9.16 -12.00
C ALA A 216 10.06 -9.05 -11.03
N PHE A 217 9.63 -7.84 -10.65
CA PHE A 217 8.40 -7.65 -9.89
C PHE A 217 7.16 -8.09 -10.67
N LEU A 218 7.08 -7.75 -11.94
CA LEU A 218 5.97 -8.16 -12.80
C LEU A 218 5.90 -9.69 -12.95
N ALA A 219 7.04 -10.37 -13.08
CA ALA A 219 7.07 -11.85 -13.15
C ALA A 219 6.33 -12.47 -11.97
N LEU A 220 6.53 -11.96 -10.75
CA LEU A 220 5.86 -12.46 -9.55
C LEU A 220 4.35 -12.15 -9.56
N LYS A 221 3.97 -10.93 -9.93
CA LYS A 221 2.57 -10.53 -10.00
C LYS A 221 1.80 -11.32 -11.06
N LEU A 222 2.37 -11.47 -12.25
CA LEU A 222 1.76 -12.19 -13.38
C LEU A 222 1.65 -13.69 -13.12
N SER A 223 2.55 -14.27 -12.31
CA SER A 223 2.59 -15.70 -11.95
C SER A 223 1.73 -16.06 -10.73
N ASN A 224 0.88 -15.17 -10.22
CA ASN A 224 0.03 -15.44 -9.05
C ASN A 224 0.84 -15.82 -7.78
N VAL A 225 2.04 -15.26 -7.60
CA VAL A 225 2.86 -15.51 -6.42
C VAL A 225 2.23 -14.83 -5.20
N LYS A 226 1.82 -15.63 -4.21
CA LYS A 226 1.06 -15.14 -3.04
C LYS A 226 1.88 -14.33 -2.06
N ARG A 227 3.13 -14.70 -1.87
CA ARG A 227 4.05 -14.05 -0.92
C ARG A 227 5.47 -14.16 -1.43
N TYR A 228 6.19 -13.04 -1.45
CA TYR A 228 7.60 -13.02 -1.83
C TYR A 228 8.49 -13.84 -0.88
N GLY A 229 8.10 -13.96 0.40
CA GLY A 229 8.83 -14.73 1.41
C GLY A 229 8.80 -16.26 1.24
N GLN A 230 8.10 -16.77 0.22
CA GLN A 230 8.10 -18.19 -0.15
C GLN A 230 8.90 -18.39 -1.44
N ASP A 231 10.14 -17.88 -1.48
CA ASP A 231 10.95 -17.80 -2.68
C ASP A 231 11.45 -19.15 -3.20
N ASP A 232 11.57 -20.18 -2.36
CA ASP A 232 11.94 -21.55 -2.78
C ASP A 232 11.03 -22.12 -3.88
N GLY A 233 9.77 -21.67 -3.96
CA GLY A 233 8.79 -22.16 -4.93
C GLY A 233 8.88 -21.52 -6.32
N TRP A 234 9.59 -20.40 -6.46
CA TRP A 234 9.59 -19.62 -7.70
C TRP A 234 10.96 -19.04 -8.12
N CYS A 235 11.86 -18.74 -7.17
CA CYS A 235 13.11 -18.02 -7.49
C CYS A 235 14.06 -18.83 -8.41
N MET A 236 13.96 -20.15 -8.39
CA MET A 236 14.82 -21.04 -9.20
C MET A 236 14.22 -21.37 -10.58
N ASP A 237 13.01 -20.91 -10.89
CA ASP A 237 12.41 -21.13 -12.20
C ASP A 237 13.05 -20.21 -13.25
N ARG A 238 13.77 -20.80 -14.19
CA ARG A 238 14.51 -20.10 -15.24
C ARG A 238 13.62 -19.37 -16.23
N GLY A 239 12.39 -19.84 -16.46
CA GLY A 239 11.43 -19.17 -17.33
C GLY A 239 10.91 -17.87 -16.72
N LEU A 240 10.70 -17.87 -15.40
CA LEU A 240 10.38 -16.63 -14.66
C LEU A 240 11.56 -15.65 -14.69
N GLY A 241 12.79 -16.14 -14.51
CA GLY A 241 14.00 -15.34 -14.66
C GLY A 241 14.11 -14.75 -16.07
N MET A 242 13.93 -15.59 -17.09
CA MET A 242 13.98 -15.18 -18.51
C MET A 242 12.97 -14.08 -18.85
N PHE A 243 11.76 -14.11 -18.30
CA PHE A 243 10.80 -13.00 -18.46
C PHE A 243 11.42 -11.65 -18.11
N ALA A 244 12.20 -11.62 -17.06
CA ALA A 244 12.92 -10.43 -16.61
C ALA A 244 14.29 -10.23 -17.27
N GLY A 245 14.69 -11.07 -18.22
CA GLY A 245 16.04 -11.06 -18.80
C GLY A 245 17.15 -11.49 -17.84
N LEU A 246 16.78 -12.27 -16.82
CA LEU A 246 17.67 -12.78 -15.77
C LEU A 246 17.81 -14.31 -15.90
N ASN A 247 18.93 -14.85 -15.42
CA ASN A 247 19.14 -16.30 -15.30
C ASN A 247 18.11 -16.94 -14.35
N VAL A 248 17.86 -16.30 -13.21
CA VAL A 248 16.82 -16.64 -12.22
C VAL A 248 16.31 -15.35 -11.56
N LEU A 249 15.13 -15.39 -10.95
CA LEU A 249 14.61 -14.24 -10.23
C LEU A 249 15.39 -13.98 -8.93
N PRO A 250 15.51 -12.71 -8.49
CA PRO A 250 16.12 -12.35 -7.22
C PRO A 250 15.39 -12.96 -6.02
N LYS A 251 16.10 -13.14 -4.91
CA LYS A 251 15.52 -13.60 -3.65
C LYS A 251 14.70 -12.50 -2.96
N THR A 252 13.85 -12.89 -2.01
CA THR A 252 12.96 -12.01 -1.23
C THR A 252 13.64 -10.77 -0.67
N THR A 253 14.87 -10.91 -0.17
CA THR A 253 15.64 -9.79 0.41
C THR A 253 15.91 -8.68 -0.60
N TRP A 254 16.17 -9.03 -1.85
CA TRP A 254 16.37 -8.06 -2.93
C TRP A 254 15.08 -7.28 -3.21
N TYR A 255 13.92 -7.96 -3.34
CA TYR A 255 12.62 -7.29 -3.56
C TYR A 255 12.29 -6.31 -2.44
N SER A 256 12.56 -6.73 -1.20
CA SER A 256 12.31 -5.87 -0.04
C SER A 256 13.24 -4.65 0.01
N ALA A 257 14.52 -4.80 -0.35
CA ALA A 257 15.48 -3.71 -0.42
C ALA A 257 15.16 -2.76 -1.58
N TYR A 258 14.86 -3.30 -2.76
CA TYR A 258 14.51 -2.50 -3.94
C TYR A 258 13.28 -1.65 -3.69
N SER A 259 12.18 -2.23 -3.21
CA SER A 259 10.94 -1.49 -2.93
C SER A 259 11.09 -0.41 -1.84
N ALA A 260 12.12 -0.51 -0.98
CA ALA A 260 12.42 0.53 0.01
C ALA A 260 13.18 1.73 -0.59
N ALA A 261 13.79 1.58 -1.77
CA ALA A 261 14.53 2.63 -2.45
C ALA A 261 13.66 3.47 -3.41
N ILE A 262 12.41 3.07 -3.62
CA ILE A 262 11.46 3.77 -4.50
C ILE A 262 10.90 5.00 -3.79
N GLU A 263 10.71 6.08 -4.52
CA GLU A 263 10.00 7.27 -4.06
C GLU A 263 8.57 7.31 -4.61
N ARG A 264 7.68 8.06 -3.95
CA ARG A 264 6.29 8.19 -4.44
C ARG A 264 6.23 8.86 -5.83
N SER A 265 7.07 9.85 -6.06
CA SER A 265 7.20 10.52 -7.37
C SER A 265 7.47 9.53 -8.50
N ASP A 266 8.31 8.51 -8.26
CA ASP A 266 8.62 7.48 -9.25
C ASP A 266 7.35 6.74 -9.70
N ASN A 267 6.48 6.37 -8.75
CA ASN A 267 5.22 5.68 -9.03
C ASN A 267 4.23 6.60 -9.76
N VAL A 268 4.11 7.86 -9.31
CA VAL A 268 3.20 8.85 -9.90
C VAL A 268 3.59 9.14 -11.36
N ASP A 269 4.87 9.41 -11.62
CA ASP A 269 5.37 9.75 -12.96
C ASP A 269 5.31 8.55 -13.90
N PHE A 270 5.59 7.36 -13.40
CA PHE A 270 5.44 6.13 -14.18
C PHE A 270 3.98 5.87 -14.55
N MET A 271 3.03 6.01 -13.63
CA MET A 271 1.60 5.86 -13.91
C MET A 271 1.10 6.90 -14.92
N LYS A 272 1.58 8.16 -14.85
CA LYS A 272 1.28 9.18 -15.87
C LYS A 272 1.82 8.79 -17.24
N SER A 273 3.01 8.21 -17.30
CA SER A 273 3.62 7.72 -18.55
C SER A 273 2.80 6.59 -19.16
N LEU A 274 2.33 5.64 -18.34
CA LEU A 274 1.43 4.56 -18.79
C LEU A 274 0.10 5.11 -19.28
N ASN A 275 -0.49 6.08 -18.60
CA ASN A 275 -1.75 6.70 -19.00
C ASN A 275 -1.63 7.40 -20.36
N ARG A 276 -0.49 8.04 -20.63
CA ARG A 276 -0.22 8.63 -21.95
C ARG A 276 -0.21 7.57 -23.04
N ILE A 277 0.50 6.47 -22.82
CA ILE A 277 0.53 5.33 -23.75
C ILE A 277 -0.89 4.80 -24.00
N PHE A 278 -1.66 4.58 -22.95
CA PHE A 278 -3.02 4.04 -23.07
C PHE A 278 -4.00 5.03 -23.73
N ALA A 279 -3.85 6.32 -23.46
CA ALA A 279 -4.64 7.36 -24.13
C ALA A 279 -4.31 7.45 -25.64
N ASP A 280 -3.03 7.43 -26.00
CA ASP A 280 -2.57 7.47 -27.39
C ASP A 280 -3.03 6.24 -28.20
N GLN A 281 -3.23 5.11 -27.53
CA GLN A 281 -3.77 3.87 -28.11
C GLN A 281 -5.31 3.81 -28.08
N GLY A 282 -5.99 4.85 -27.60
CA GLY A 282 -7.45 4.89 -27.48
C GLY A 282 -8.04 3.93 -26.44
N LEU A 283 -7.24 3.54 -25.44
CA LEU A 283 -7.64 2.62 -24.38
C LEU A 283 -8.22 3.33 -23.15
N LEU A 284 -8.11 4.65 -23.08
CA LEU A 284 -8.74 5.48 -22.07
C LEU A 284 -9.80 6.36 -22.74
N SER A 285 -11.03 6.27 -22.21
CA SER A 285 -12.14 7.10 -22.63
C SER A 285 -12.22 8.40 -21.80
N ASP A 286 -13.19 9.22 -22.07
CA ASP A 286 -13.46 10.44 -21.30
C ASP A 286 -14.23 10.20 -19.98
N THR A 287 -14.43 8.95 -19.61
CA THR A 287 -15.20 8.55 -18.42
C THR A 287 -14.33 7.72 -17.48
N ALA A 288 -14.38 8.02 -16.19
CA ALA A 288 -13.70 7.25 -15.17
C ALA A 288 -14.62 6.83 -14.03
N ASN A 289 -14.52 5.57 -13.60
CA ASN A 289 -15.10 5.05 -12.38
C ASN A 289 -14.06 5.12 -11.26
N LEU A 290 -14.46 5.59 -10.05
CA LEU A 290 -13.57 5.63 -8.89
C LEU A 290 -14.18 4.86 -7.72
N ASP A 291 -13.31 4.15 -7.00
CA ASP A 291 -13.69 3.51 -5.73
C ASP A 291 -12.50 3.42 -4.77
N PHE A 292 -12.82 3.25 -3.48
CA PHE A 292 -11.82 3.01 -2.43
C PHE A 292 -11.70 1.52 -2.14
N THR A 293 -10.48 1.11 -1.83
CA THR A 293 -10.23 -0.22 -1.28
C THR A 293 -9.37 -0.12 -0.02
N ALA A 294 -9.61 -1.03 0.93
CA ALA A 294 -8.79 -1.17 2.11
C ALA A 294 -7.77 -2.29 1.90
N ILE A 295 -6.48 -1.96 1.99
CA ILE A 295 -5.37 -2.90 1.96
C ILE A 295 -5.03 -3.26 3.41
N PRO A 296 -5.45 -4.43 3.93
CA PRO A 296 -5.24 -4.79 5.32
C PRO A 296 -3.75 -4.92 5.65
N TYR A 297 -3.39 -4.46 6.83
CA TYR A 297 -2.06 -4.65 7.39
C TYR A 297 -2.03 -5.89 8.29
N TRP A 298 -1.01 -6.73 8.13
CA TRP A 298 -0.86 -8.00 8.86
C TRP A 298 0.42 -8.05 9.71
N GLY A 299 1.08 -6.92 9.90
CA GLY A 299 2.24 -6.80 10.78
C GLY A 299 1.84 -6.50 12.22
N ASP A 300 2.84 -6.32 13.07
CA ASP A 300 2.66 -5.97 14.48
C ASP A 300 2.44 -4.46 14.65
N GLY A 301 1.61 -4.08 15.61
CA GLY A 301 1.25 -2.69 15.90
C GLY A 301 0.12 -2.15 15.00
N ASP A 302 -0.25 -0.89 15.24
CA ASP A 302 -1.32 -0.18 14.51
C ASP A 302 -0.77 1.08 13.80
N PRO A 303 0.06 0.92 12.74
CA PRO A 303 0.67 2.06 12.07
C PRO A 303 -0.30 2.84 11.17
N PHE A 304 -1.51 2.32 10.93
CA PHE A 304 -2.48 2.86 9.99
C PHE A 304 -3.86 3.07 10.62
N GLU A 305 -4.71 3.82 9.92
CA GLU A 305 -6.10 4.01 10.30
C GLU A 305 -6.92 2.74 10.17
N ASN A 306 -8.03 2.67 10.92
CA ASN A 306 -9.00 1.58 10.82
C ASN A 306 -10.00 1.88 9.70
N ASN A 307 -9.93 1.14 8.61
CA ASN A 307 -10.84 1.25 7.48
C ASN A 307 -11.78 0.06 7.38
N TRP A 308 -13.00 0.31 6.88
CA TRP A 308 -13.99 -0.74 6.68
C TRP A 308 -13.57 -1.66 5.53
N SER A 309 -13.45 -2.95 5.82
CA SER A 309 -13.23 -3.98 4.81
C SER A 309 -14.56 -4.65 4.45
N GLY A 310 -15.09 -4.39 3.25
CA GLY A 310 -16.34 -4.98 2.76
C GLY A 310 -16.28 -6.51 2.70
N LYS A 311 -15.16 -7.08 2.25
CA LYS A 311 -14.94 -8.54 2.17
C LYS A 311 -14.97 -9.22 3.54
N ARG A 312 -14.63 -8.51 4.63
CA ARG A 312 -14.56 -9.04 6.00
C ARG A 312 -15.67 -8.54 6.92
N SER A 313 -16.47 -7.60 6.45
CA SER A 313 -17.55 -6.95 7.20
C SER A 313 -17.12 -6.41 8.58
N LYS A 314 -15.89 -5.89 8.66
CA LYS A 314 -15.34 -5.26 9.87
C LYS A 314 -14.31 -4.18 9.54
N ALA A 315 -14.09 -3.26 10.48
CA ALA A 315 -12.98 -2.32 10.43
C ALA A 315 -11.66 -3.04 10.77
N LEU A 316 -10.59 -2.70 10.04
CA LEU A 316 -9.25 -3.28 10.19
C LEU A 316 -8.22 -2.18 10.03
N THR A 317 -7.12 -2.29 10.77
CA THR A 317 -5.89 -1.52 10.49
C THR A 317 -5.47 -1.76 9.05
N SER A 318 -5.49 -0.72 8.23
CA SER A 318 -5.30 -0.85 6.79
C SER A 318 -4.90 0.48 6.14
N ILE A 319 -4.25 0.38 5.00
CA ILE A 319 -4.08 1.53 4.10
C ILE A 319 -5.35 1.64 3.26
N GLN A 320 -5.94 2.85 3.21
CA GLN A 320 -6.99 3.14 2.25
C GLN A 320 -6.34 3.54 0.93
N ALA A 321 -6.68 2.83 -0.14
CA ALA A 321 -6.25 3.17 -1.48
C ALA A 321 -7.43 3.65 -2.32
N ALA A 322 -7.20 4.67 -3.14
CA ALA A 322 -8.13 5.11 -4.18
C ALA A 322 -7.69 4.54 -5.52
N LEU A 323 -8.65 4.09 -6.31
CA LEU A 323 -8.42 3.56 -7.66
C LEU A 323 -9.36 4.23 -8.65
N ALA A 324 -8.89 4.42 -9.88
CA ALA A 324 -9.75 4.81 -11.00
C ALA A 324 -9.57 3.86 -12.19
N GLN A 325 -10.68 3.59 -12.88
CA GLN A 325 -10.80 2.64 -13.98
C GLN A 325 -11.53 3.29 -15.15
N ASP A 326 -11.04 3.02 -16.35
CA ASP A 326 -11.83 3.22 -17.55
C ASP A 326 -12.95 2.16 -17.64
N PRO A 327 -14.24 2.54 -17.74
CA PRO A 327 -15.33 1.57 -17.69
C PRO A 327 -15.47 0.71 -18.96
N ASP A 328 -14.88 1.08 -20.09
CA ASP A 328 -15.03 0.38 -21.37
C ASP A 328 -13.93 -0.66 -21.58
N THR A 329 -12.71 -0.33 -21.22
CA THR A 329 -11.55 -1.23 -21.37
C THR A 329 -11.24 -2.01 -20.09
N GLY A 330 -11.60 -1.49 -18.92
CA GLY A 330 -11.18 -2.02 -17.61
C GLY A 330 -9.74 -1.68 -17.27
N ILE A 331 -9.10 -0.74 -17.97
CA ILE A 331 -7.75 -0.27 -17.64
C ILE A 331 -7.81 0.59 -16.37
N LEU A 332 -6.97 0.26 -15.40
CA LEU A 332 -6.78 1.06 -14.20
C LEU A 332 -5.82 2.20 -14.52
N CYS A 333 -6.28 3.43 -14.40
CA CYS A 333 -5.53 4.63 -14.74
C CYS A 333 -5.06 5.44 -13.53
N TYR A 334 -5.41 5.05 -12.31
CA TYR A 334 -5.02 5.73 -11.08
C TYR A 334 -4.94 4.77 -9.89
N GLY A 335 -3.95 5.00 -9.03
CA GLY A 335 -3.80 4.32 -7.75
C GLY A 335 -3.09 5.23 -6.75
N ASP A 336 -3.66 5.37 -5.55
CA ASP A 336 -3.11 6.19 -4.47
C ASP A 336 -3.30 5.53 -3.12
N THR A 337 -2.21 5.29 -2.40
CA THR A 337 -2.19 4.69 -1.06
C THR A 337 -2.02 5.70 0.07
N THR A 338 -1.97 7.00 -0.23
CA THR A 338 -1.79 8.05 0.79
C THR A 338 -3.10 8.62 1.32
N VAL A 339 -4.21 7.99 0.93
CA VAL A 339 -5.54 8.41 1.36
C VAL A 339 -5.74 8.16 2.84
N LYS A 340 -6.17 9.21 3.55
CA LYS A 340 -6.57 9.19 4.96
C LYS A 340 -7.97 9.72 5.12
N HIS A 341 -8.57 9.52 6.30
CA HIS A 341 -9.92 9.99 6.57
C HIS A 341 -10.08 11.52 6.46
N ASP A 342 -9.01 12.26 6.71
CA ASP A 342 -8.99 13.73 6.66
C ASP A 342 -8.84 14.31 5.25
N ASN A 343 -8.28 13.55 4.29
CA ASN A 343 -8.06 14.02 2.92
C ASN A 343 -8.89 13.29 1.85
N GLN A 344 -9.61 12.23 2.21
CA GLN A 344 -10.36 11.39 1.26
C GLN A 344 -11.35 12.17 0.37
N ASP A 345 -11.86 13.29 0.87
CA ASP A 345 -12.83 14.12 0.15
C ASP A 345 -12.19 14.90 -1.03
N ASN A 346 -10.87 15.06 -1.06
CA ASN A 346 -10.14 15.78 -2.10
C ASN A 346 -9.59 14.87 -3.21
N VAL A 347 -9.58 13.56 -2.98
CA VAL A 347 -9.01 12.57 -3.91
C VAL A 347 -9.57 12.70 -5.33
N ILE A 348 -10.85 13.04 -5.45
CA ILE A 348 -11.46 13.23 -6.79
C ILE A 348 -10.83 14.39 -7.55
N LEU A 349 -10.50 15.49 -6.88
CA LEU A 349 -9.85 16.64 -7.51
C LEU A 349 -8.39 16.34 -7.87
N GLU A 350 -7.69 15.62 -7.00
CA GLU A 350 -6.33 15.14 -7.23
C GLU A 350 -6.27 14.19 -8.43
N PHE A 351 -7.25 13.27 -8.54
CA PHE A 351 -7.39 12.39 -9.69
C PHE A 351 -7.58 13.16 -11.00
N LEU A 352 -8.45 14.18 -11.02
CA LEU A 352 -8.71 14.97 -12.23
C LEU A 352 -7.44 15.68 -12.73
N ASP A 353 -6.67 16.27 -11.82
CA ASP A 353 -5.42 16.94 -12.16
C ASP A 353 -4.37 15.90 -12.61
N PHE A 354 -4.23 14.77 -11.91
CA PHE A 354 -3.36 13.65 -12.28
C PHE A 354 -3.68 13.10 -13.69
N TYR A 355 -4.97 12.88 -13.99
CA TYR A 355 -5.40 12.35 -15.28
C TYR A 355 -5.05 13.29 -16.43
N ARG A 356 -5.36 14.58 -16.26
CA ARG A 356 -5.01 15.63 -17.25
C ARG A 356 -3.49 15.70 -17.48
N GLU A 357 -2.70 15.66 -16.43
CA GLU A 357 -1.23 15.71 -16.53
C GLU A 357 -0.67 14.45 -17.23
N GLY A 358 -1.23 13.29 -16.96
CA GLY A 358 -0.80 12.02 -17.54
C GLY A 358 -1.20 11.87 -19.00
N THR A 359 -2.45 12.14 -19.34
CA THR A 359 -3.02 11.89 -20.68
C THR A 359 -2.96 13.11 -21.61
N GLY A 360 -2.85 14.32 -21.07
CA GLY A 360 -3.06 15.57 -21.81
C GLY A 360 -4.51 15.85 -22.15
N GLN A 361 -5.45 15.07 -21.63
CA GLN A 361 -6.89 15.16 -21.90
C GLN A 361 -7.66 15.39 -20.60
N GLU A 362 -8.82 16.05 -20.68
CA GLU A 362 -9.73 16.20 -19.56
C GLU A 362 -10.68 14.99 -19.49
N VAL A 363 -10.99 14.57 -18.27
CA VAL A 363 -12.10 13.65 -18.02
C VAL A 363 -13.40 14.43 -18.13
N ASN A 364 -14.31 14.01 -19.00
CA ASN A 364 -15.62 14.64 -19.15
C ASN A 364 -16.63 14.11 -18.14
N TYR A 365 -16.45 12.88 -17.66
CA TYR A 365 -17.41 12.21 -16.82
C TYR A 365 -16.74 11.37 -15.71
N VAL A 366 -17.14 11.58 -14.45
CA VAL A 366 -16.67 10.78 -13.31
C VAL A 366 -17.82 10.14 -12.55
N VAL A 367 -17.66 8.87 -12.19
CA VAL A 367 -18.65 8.08 -11.45
C VAL A 367 -18.01 7.50 -10.20
N PHE A 368 -18.54 7.83 -9.02
CA PHE A 368 -17.91 7.47 -7.76
C PHE A 368 -18.90 7.36 -6.59
N ASP A 369 -18.44 6.78 -5.47
CA ASP A 369 -19.22 6.72 -4.23
C ASP A 369 -19.18 8.06 -3.47
N SER A 370 -20.17 8.28 -2.63
CA SER A 370 -20.32 9.47 -1.78
C SER A 370 -19.17 9.75 -0.81
N LYS A 371 -18.27 8.79 -0.60
CA LYS A 371 -17.09 8.94 0.25
C LYS A 371 -16.00 9.83 -0.34
N PHE A 372 -15.99 9.99 -1.66
CA PHE A 372 -14.94 10.72 -2.37
C PHE A 372 -15.05 12.24 -2.30
N THR A 373 -16.16 12.80 -1.79
CA THR A 373 -16.35 14.23 -1.97
C THR A 373 -17.36 14.85 -1.02
N THR A 374 -17.27 16.17 -0.90
CA THR A 374 -18.26 17.04 -0.28
C THR A 374 -19.08 17.76 -1.35
N LEU A 375 -20.17 18.42 -0.96
CA LEU A 375 -20.95 19.25 -1.87
C LEU A 375 -20.14 20.41 -2.46
N GLU A 376 -19.22 20.97 -1.67
CA GLU A 376 -18.30 22.02 -2.12
C GLU A 376 -17.38 21.52 -3.26
N ASN A 377 -16.86 20.30 -3.11
CA ASN A 377 -16.00 19.69 -4.15
C ASN A 377 -16.81 19.32 -5.41
N LEU A 378 -18.08 18.89 -5.26
CA LEU A 378 -18.97 18.72 -6.41
C LEU A 378 -19.20 20.04 -7.15
N GLY A 379 -19.36 21.16 -6.43
CA GLY A 379 -19.43 22.49 -7.03
C GLY A 379 -18.14 22.88 -7.77
N ARG A 380 -16.97 22.51 -7.27
CA ARG A 380 -15.69 22.73 -7.96
C ARG A 380 -15.57 21.90 -9.25
N ILE A 381 -16.02 20.64 -9.23
CA ILE A 381 -16.08 19.77 -10.41
C ILE A 381 -17.02 20.38 -11.46
N ASN A 382 -18.21 20.85 -11.03
CA ASN A 382 -19.18 21.51 -11.92
C ASN A 382 -18.59 22.75 -12.59
N LYS A 383 -17.88 23.60 -11.82
CA LYS A 383 -17.21 24.80 -12.37
C LYS A 383 -16.11 24.47 -13.37
N LYS A 384 -15.49 23.31 -13.30
CA LYS A 384 -14.55 22.79 -14.31
C LYS A 384 -15.27 22.25 -15.56
N GLY A 385 -16.60 22.24 -15.61
CA GLY A 385 -17.38 21.69 -16.73
C GLY A 385 -17.43 20.17 -16.79
N ILE A 386 -16.97 19.49 -15.74
CA ILE A 386 -16.90 18.03 -15.66
C ILE A 386 -18.24 17.50 -15.13
N LYS A 387 -18.81 16.53 -15.83
CA LYS A 387 -20.02 15.83 -15.38
C LYS A 387 -19.69 14.77 -14.35
N PHE A 388 -20.58 14.60 -13.39
CA PHE A 388 -20.42 13.54 -12.38
C PHE A 388 -21.70 12.78 -12.10
N ILE A 389 -21.55 11.54 -11.66
CA ILE A 389 -22.61 10.75 -11.02
C ILE A 389 -22.06 10.21 -9.70
N THR A 390 -22.76 10.49 -8.62
CA THR A 390 -22.45 9.95 -7.30
C THR A 390 -23.73 9.56 -6.56
N ILE A 391 -23.60 8.88 -5.42
CA ILE A 391 -24.73 8.54 -4.56
C ILE A 391 -24.76 9.49 -3.36
N GLN A 392 -25.93 9.96 -3.00
CA GLN A 392 -26.10 10.76 -1.81
C GLN A 392 -26.02 9.88 -0.56
N ARG A 393 -25.28 10.33 0.47
CA ARG A 393 -25.25 9.66 1.77
C ARG A 393 -26.67 9.52 2.32
N ARG A 394 -27.03 8.33 2.78
CA ARG A 394 -28.35 8.06 3.33
C ARG A 394 -28.58 8.87 4.61
N SER A 395 -29.74 9.46 4.73
CA SER A 395 -30.21 10.11 5.94
C SER A 395 -31.68 9.73 6.19
N LYS A 396 -32.16 9.92 7.43
CA LYS A 396 -33.57 9.65 7.78
C LYS A 396 -34.48 10.53 6.92
N ASN A 397 -34.20 11.82 6.81
CA ASN A 397 -34.99 12.77 6.02
C ASN A 397 -35.05 12.40 4.53
N LEU A 398 -33.94 11.87 3.97
CA LEU A 398 -33.90 11.45 2.58
C LEU A 398 -34.79 10.21 2.34
N ASN A 399 -34.77 9.25 3.27
CA ASN A 399 -35.63 8.07 3.18
C ASN A 399 -37.11 8.44 3.31
N GLU A 400 -37.47 9.37 4.21
CA GLU A 400 -38.83 9.88 4.34
C GLU A 400 -39.28 10.61 3.06
N LYS A 401 -38.40 11.45 2.46
CA LYS A 401 -38.65 12.09 1.17
C LYS A 401 -38.97 11.07 0.07
N ILE A 402 -38.18 10.00 -0.02
CA ILE A 402 -38.37 8.93 -1.01
C ILE A 402 -39.74 8.23 -0.79
N GLN A 403 -40.13 7.99 0.47
CA GLN A 403 -41.41 7.34 0.79
C GLN A 403 -42.63 8.21 0.47
N GLN A 404 -42.48 9.53 0.53
CA GLN A 404 -43.55 10.50 0.24
C GLN A 404 -43.80 10.72 -1.25
N ILE A 405 -42.92 10.23 -2.16
CA ILE A 405 -43.09 10.37 -3.61
C ILE A 405 -44.32 9.54 -4.05
N PRO A 406 -45.34 10.19 -4.66
CA PRO A 406 -46.53 9.49 -5.16
C PRO A 406 -46.16 8.39 -6.16
N GLN A 407 -46.89 7.26 -6.12
CA GLN A 407 -46.61 6.13 -7.03
C GLN A 407 -46.70 6.49 -8.51
N ALA A 408 -47.54 7.46 -8.87
CA ALA A 408 -47.69 7.94 -10.26
C ALA A 408 -46.42 8.64 -10.82
N GLN A 409 -45.48 9.05 -9.94
CA GLN A 409 -44.23 9.71 -10.35
C GLN A 409 -43.06 8.70 -10.48
N TRP A 410 -43.33 7.42 -10.28
CA TRP A 410 -42.32 6.38 -10.43
C TRP A 410 -42.36 5.78 -11.81
N HIS A 411 -41.21 5.78 -12.48
CA HIS A 411 -40.97 5.15 -13.77
C HIS A 411 -40.13 3.89 -13.59
N THR A 412 -40.12 3.00 -14.59
CA THR A 412 -39.34 1.76 -14.51
C THR A 412 -38.31 1.67 -15.61
N THR A 413 -37.13 1.17 -15.27
CA THR A 413 -36.09 0.83 -16.25
C THR A 413 -35.44 -0.50 -15.94
N LYS A 414 -34.76 -1.09 -16.92
CA LYS A 414 -33.96 -2.31 -16.73
C LYS A 414 -32.49 -1.98 -16.75
N ILE A 415 -31.77 -2.48 -15.78
CA ILE A 415 -30.31 -2.45 -15.71
C ILE A 415 -29.76 -3.86 -15.87
N THR A 416 -28.70 -4.01 -16.67
CA THR A 416 -28.02 -5.29 -16.86
C THR A 416 -26.92 -5.42 -15.81
N LYS A 417 -26.88 -6.56 -15.11
CA LYS A 417 -25.82 -6.92 -14.18
C LYS A 417 -24.64 -7.56 -14.93
N ALA A 418 -23.49 -7.70 -14.23
CA ALA A 418 -22.29 -8.36 -14.73
C ALA A 418 -22.51 -9.76 -15.31
N ASN A 419 -23.45 -10.50 -14.75
CA ASN A 419 -23.79 -11.86 -15.18
C ASN A 419 -24.86 -11.89 -16.29
N ASN A 420 -25.04 -10.80 -17.03
CA ASN A 420 -26.04 -10.57 -18.06
C ASN A 420 -27.50 -10.74 -17.59
N LYS A 421 -27.75 -10.85 -16.28
CA LYS A 421 -29.11 -10.84 -15.74
C LYS A 421 -29.63 -9.42 -15.66
N SER A 422 -30.82 -9.18 -16.19
CA SER A 422 -31.48 -7.88 -16.07
C SER A 422 -32.17 -7.76 -14.70
N ARG A 423 -32.21 -6.53 -14.19
CA ARG A 423 -32.92 -6.15 -12.99
C ARG A 423 -33.79 -4.94 -13.26
N THR A 424 -35.04 -4.98 -12.85
CA THR A 424 -35.95 -3.84 -12.93
C THR A 424 -35.70 -2.89 -11.76
N VAL A 425 -35.61 -1.62 -12.04
CA VAL A 425 -35.42 -0.52 -11.08
C VAL A 425 -36.53 0.48 -11.30
N GLU A 426 -37.15 0.94 -10.25
CA GLU A 426 -38.06 2.08 -10.26
C GLU A 426 -37.28 3.35 -9.96
N TYR A 427 -37.57 4.43 -10.66
CA TYR A 427 -36.93 5.72 -10.47
C TYR A 427 -37.93 6.87 -10.51
N SER A 428 -37.59 7.95 -9.82
CA SER A 428 -38.24 9.25 -9.90
C SER A 428 -37.17 10.33 -9.84
N GLU A 429 -37.40 11.48 -10.42
CA GLU A 429 -36.43 12.57 -10.44
C GLU A 429 -36.93 13.87 -9.81
N SER A 430 -36.00 14.66 -9.35
CA SER A 430 -36.23 15.99 -8.79
C SER A 430 -34.94 16.81 -8.95
N THR A 431 -35.06 18.10 -8.79
CA THR A 431 -33.90 19.00 -8.69
C THR A 431 -33.82 19.59 -7.30
N THR A 432 -32.62 19.96 -6.90
CA THR A 432 -32.37 20.65 -5.61
C THR A 432 -31.32 21.73 -5.78
N ILE A 433 -31.45 22.80 -5.02
CA ILE A 433 -30.44 23.85 -4.90
C ILE A 433 -29.79 23.68 -3.54
N ASN A 434 -28.47 23.70 -3.49
CA ASN A 434 -27.74 23.60 -2.23
C ASN A 434 -26.60 24.63 -2.21
N LYS A 435 -26.64 25.53 -1.24
CA LYS A 435 -25.64 26.61 -1.11
C LYS A 435 -24.20 26.15 -1.02
N ARG A 436 -23.95 24.92 -0.50
CA ARG A 436 -22.59 24.34 -0.44
C ARG A 436 -22.11 23.85 -1.81
N TYR A 437 -23.04 23.46 -2.67
CA TYR A 437 -22.72 23.09 -4.05
C TYR A 437 -22.48 24.35 -4.90
N GLY A 438 -23.31 25.35 -4.75
CA GLY A 438 -23.30 26.61 -5.49
C GLY A 438 -24.70 27.11 -5.77
N GLU A 439 -24.83 28.00 -6.75
CA GLU A 439 -26.12 28.57 -7.21
C GLU A 439 -26.82 27.65 -8.24
N ASP A 440 -26.08 26.74 -8.85
CA ASP A 440 -26.59 25.82 -9.86
C ASP A 440 -27.50 24.74 -9.25
N THR A 441 -28.40 24.22 -10.09
CA THR A 441 -29.28 23.11 -9.72
C THR A 441 -28.51 21.78 -9.74
N LEU A 442 -28.79 20.95 -8.75
CA LEU A 442 -28.29 19.59 -8.66
C LEU A 442 -29.44 18.60 -8.91
N ARG A 443 -29.30 17.74 -9.90
CA ARG A 443 -30.29 16.74 -10.24
C ARG A 443 -30.23 15.57 -9.27
N GLN A 444 -31.38 15.16 -8.74
CA GLN A 444 -31.58 14.02 -7.85
C GLN A 444 -32.40 12.96 -8.55
N ILE A 445 -31.87 11.74 -8.64
CA ILE A 445 -32.60 10.60 -9.18
C ILE A 445 -32.78 9.61 -8.01
N PHE A 446 -34.03 9.49 -7.56
CA PHE A 446 -34.39 8.53 -6.53
C PHE A 446 -34.56 7.17 -7.16
N ILE A 447 -33.98 6.14 -6.57
CA ILE A 447 -34.07 4.76 -7.04
C ILE A 447 -34.57 3.84 -5.95
N LYS A 448 -35.46 2.91 -6.30
CA LYS A 448 -35.92 1.80 -5.48
C LYS A 448 -36.14 0.55 -6.33
N GLY A 449 -36.39 -0.58 -5.72
CA GLY A 449 -36.73 -1.79 -6.47
C GLY A 449 -36.66 -3.04 -5.60
N ASN A 450 -37.03 -4.18 -6.17
CA ASN A 450 -37.04 -5.45 -5.45
C ASN A 450 -35.62 -5.81 -4.99
N SER A 451 -35.43 -5.93 -3.67
CA SER A 451 -34.12 -6.13 -3.03
C SER A 451 -33.08 -5.02 -3.28
N ILE A 452 -33.51 -3.78 -3.63
CA ILE A 452 -32.66 -2.60 -3.68
C ILE A 452 -33.03 -1.71 -2.50
N LYS A 453 -32.05 -1.39 -1.65
CA LYS A 453 -32.28 -0.35 -0.64
C LYS A 453 -32.45 0.99 -1.34
N PRO A 454 -33.47 1.79 -1.01
CA PRO A 454 -33.67 3.11 -1.60
C PRO A 454 -32.37 3.93 -1.56
N ALA A 455 -32.11 4.64 -2.64
CA ALA A 455 -30.91 5.45 -2.79
C ALA A 455 -31.21 6.65 -3.69
N THR A 456 -30.37 7.68 -3.60
CA THR A 456 -30.47 8.88 -4.45
C THR A 456 -29.17 9.09 -5.19
N ILE A 457 -29.22 9.08 -6.50
CA ILE A 457 -28.12 9.49 -7.36
C ILE A 457 -28.13 11.03 -7.45
N LEU A 458 -26.96 11.63 -7.36
CA LEU A 458 -26.72 13.04 -7.60
C LEU A 458 -25.90 13.20 -8.88
N THR A 459 -26.29 14.17 -9.72
CA THR A 459 -25.57 14.50 -10.95
C THR A 459 -25.78 15.96 -11.35
N ASN A 460 -24.81 16.53 -12.06
CA ASN A 460 -24.92 17.81 -12.74
C ASN A 460 -25.23 17.65 -14.25
N ASP A 461 -25.44 16.41 -14.73
CA ASP A 461 -25.84 16.18 -16.11
C ASP A 461 -27.34 16.45 -16.30
N GLU A 462 -27.66 17.65 -16.72
CA GLU A 462 -29.06 18.10 -16.95
C GLU A 462 -29.67 17.47 -18.19
N SER A 463 -28.85 17.18 -19.21
CA SER A 463 -29.30 16.70 -20.52
C SER A 463 -29.41 15.19 -20.65
N GLY A 464 -28.74 14.44 -19.78
CA GLY A 464 -28.70 12.99 -19.83
C GLY A 464 -30.06 12.35 -19.54
N LYS A 465 -30.45 11.30 -20.30
CA LYS A 465 -31.63 10.50 -19.96
C LYS A 465 -31.44 9.78 -18.63
N VAL A 466 -32.48 9.76 -17.81
CA VAL A 466 -32.39 9.17 -16.44
C VAL A 466 -31.97 7.71 -16.52
N GLU A 467 -32.50 6.95 -17.46
CA GLU A 467 -32.17 5.54 -17.61
C GLU A 467 -30.69 5.31 -17.94
N ASP A 468 -30.08 6.19 -18.73
CA ASP A 468 -28.67 6.11 -19.10
C ASP A 468 -27.77 6.52 -17.92
N LEU A 469 -28.19 7.52 -17.14
CA LEU A 469 -27.49 7.91 -15.92
C LEU A 469 -27.52 6.77 -14.88
N ILE A 470 -28.66 6.10 -14.71
CA ILE A 470 -28.78 4.93 -13.82
C ILE A 470 -27.91 3.78 -14.32
N ARG A 471 -27.87 3.52 -15.64
CA ARG A 471 -26.99 2.49 -16.22
C ARG A 471 -25.52 2.85 -16.04
N LYS A 472 -25.15 4.11 -16.27
CA LYS A 472 -23.78 4.60 -16.08
C LYS A 472 -23.35 4.46 -14.60
N TYR A 473 -24.20 4.83 -13.65
CA TYR A 473 -23.93 4.58 -12.23
C TYR A 473 -23.84 3.07 -11.90
N ALA A 474 -24.70 2.27 -12.47
CA ALA A 474 -24.66 0.82 -12.26
C ALA A 474 -23.35 0.20 -12.76
N ARG A 475 -22.71 0.76 -13.78
CA ARG A 475 -21.39 0.30 -14.27
C ARG A 475 -20.24 0.63 -13.31
N ARG A 476 -20.42 1.49 -12.32
CA ARG A 476 -19.39 1.74 -11.29
C ARG A 476 -18.93 0.46 -10.58
N TRP A 477 -19.82 -0.52 -10.40
CA TRP A 477 -19.44 -1.78 -9.78
C TRP A 477 -18.37 -2.57 -10.57
N LEU A 478 -18.05 -2.21 -11.83
CA LEU A 478 -16.95 -2.81 -12.58
C LEU A 478 -15.62 -2.62 -11.84
N ILE A 479 -15.37 -1.43 -11.30
CA ILE A 479 -14.16 -1.20 -10.50
C ILE A 479 -14.12 -2.06 -9.21
N GLU A 480 -15.26 -2.35 -8.60
CA GLU A 480 -15.33 -3.28 -7.45
C GLU A 480 -14.91 -4.70 -7.87
N THR A 481 -15.23 -5.09 -9.13
CA THR A 481 -14.79 -6.36 -9.69
C THR A 481 -13.28 -6.38 -9.89
N ASP A 482 -12.70 -5.32 -10.45
CA ASP A 482 -11.25 -5.22 -10.63
C ASP A 482 -10.52 -5.19 -9.26
N ILE A 483 -11.03 -4.45 -8.28
CA ILE A 483 -10.53 -4.49 -6.91
C ILE A 483 -10.53 -5.93 -6.36
N SER A 484 -11.58 -6.71 -6.63
CA SER A 484 -11.62 -8.12 -6.25
C SER A 484 -10.51 -8.92 -6.94
N GLU A 485 -10.23 -8.66 -8.22
CA GLU A 485 -9.12 -9.30 -8.96
C GLU A 485 -7.76 -8.91 -8.40
N LEU A 486 -7.54 -7.62 -8.05
CA LEU A 486 -6.31 -7.16 -7.41
C LEU A 486 -6.05 -7.91 -6.09
N ILE A 487 -7.12 -8.25 -5.38
CA ILE A 487 -7.04 -9.01 -4.12
C ILE A 487 -6.84 -10.50 -4.35
N ASP A 488 -7.60 -11.11 -5.26
CA ASP A 488 -7.71 -12.56 -5.38
C ASP A 488 -6.58 -13.15 -6.22
N LEU A 489 -6.20 -12.52 -7.35
CA LEU A 489 -5.12 -12.97 -8.23
C LEU A 489 -3.77 -12.32 -7.90
N PHE A 490 -3.75 -10.99 -7.69
CA PHE A 490 -2.51 -10.25 -7.49
C PHE A 490 -2.13 -10.04 -6.01
N HIS A 491 -2.94 -10.57 -5.10
CA HIS A 491 -2.69 -10.64 -3.66
C HIS A 491 -2.41 -9.30 -2.97
N LEU A 492 -3.04 -8.22 -3.43
CA LEU A 492 -2.90 -6.88 -2.86
C LEU A 492 -3.20 -6.83 -1.35
N ASN A 493 -4.00 -7.76 -0.83
CA ASN A 493 -4.35 -7.86 0.59
C ASN A 493 -3.34 -8.64 1.45
N ARG A 494 -2.15 -8.95 0.94
CA ARG A 494 -1.10 -9.71 1.63
C ARG A 494 0.02 -8.82 2.19
N ASN A 495 -0.29 -7.56 2.46
CA ASN A 495 0.68 -6.59 2.95
C ASN A 495 1.12 -6.88 4.40
N ASN A 496 2.43 -7.01 4.59
CA ASN A 496 3.08 -7.12 5.89
C ASN A 496 3.99 -5.91 6.18
N SER A 497 4.06 -4.93 5.26
CA SER A 497 4.91 -3.76 5.43
C SER A 497 4.15 -2.62 6.09
N GLY A 498 4.72 -2.06 7.17
CA GLY A 498 4.28 -0.79 7.78
C GLY A 498 4.77 0.46 7.02
N ILE A 499 5.46 0.30 5.90
CA ILE A 499 6.05 1.39 5.12
C ILE A 499 5.16 1.68 3.91
N VAL A 500 4.45 2.81 3.92
CA VAL A 500 3.46 3.18 2.89
C VAL A 500 4.05 3.15 1.48
N ILE A 501 5.27 3.64 1.28
CA ILE A 501 5.90 3.68 -0.04
C ILE A 501 6.10 2.29 -0.68
N LYS A 502 6.37 1.26 0.12
CA LYS A 502 6.44 -0.12 -0.38
C LYS A 502 5.09 -0.63 -0.84
N VAL A 503 4.02 -0.23 -0.15
CA VAL A 503 2.65 -0.59 -0.51
C VAL A 503 2.20 0.17 -1.75
N ASP A 504 2.62 1.43 -1.88
CA ASP A 504 2.37 2.26 -3.07
C ASP A 504 3.04 1.67 -4.32
N PHE A 505 4.30 1.27 -4.20
CA PHE A 505 5.01 0.57 -5.28
C PHE A 505 4.36 -0.78 -5.61
N ASP A 506 3.98 -1.58 -4.59
CA ASP A 506 3.28 -2.85 -4.80
C ASP A 506 1.93 -2.65 -5.49
N LEU A 507 1.19 -1.58 -5.15
CA LEU A 507 -0.05 -1.20 -5.84
C LEU A 507 0.22 -0.84 -7.30
N THR A 508 1.25 -0.02 -7.58
CA THR A 508 1.61 0.36 -8.94
C THR A 508 1.97 -0.85 -9.81
N MET A 509 2.77 -1.79 -9.27
CA MET A 509 3.09 -3.05 -9.97
C MET A 509 1.86 -3.94 -10.13
N THR A 510 0.95 -3.93 -9.18
CA THR A 510 -0.33 -4.65 -9.25
C THR A 510 -1.23 -4.08 -10.34
N ILE A 511 -1.34 -2.76 -10.44
CA ILE A 511 -2.10 -2.07 -11.50
C ILE A 511 -1.51 -2.40 -12.87
N LEU A 512 -0.19 -2.33 -13.03
CA LEU A 512 0.46 -2.66 -14.30
C LEU A 512 0.22 -4.12 -14.69
N ALA A 513 0.34 -5.06 -13.74
CA ALA A 513 0.05 -6.48 -13.99
C ALA A 513 -1.41 -6.71 -14.38
N HIS A 514 -2.36 -6.06 -13.68
CA HIS A 514 -3.78 -6.09 -14.04
C HIS A 514 -4.01 -5.56 -15.46
N ASN A 515 -3.42 -4.41 -15.78
CA ASN A 515 -3.55 -3.80 -17.10
C ASN A 515 -2.97 -4.71 -18.21
N LEU A 516 -1.87 -5.41 -17.97
CA LEU A 516 -1.35 -6.41 -18.91
C LEU A 516 -2.34 -7.55 -19.15
N TYR A 517 -3.05 -8.04 -18.13
CA TYR A 517 -4.12 -9.01 -18.31
C TYR A 517 -5.30 -8.42 -19.07
N ARG A 518 -5.63 -7.14 -18.87
CA ARG A 518 -6.67 -6.44 -19.65
C ARG A 518 -6.28 -6.31 -21.12
N LEU A 519 -5.03 -5.91 -21.39
CA LEU A 519 -4.51 -5.86 -22.76
C LEU A 519 -4.57 -7.24 -23.43
N LEU A 520 -4.15 -8.30 -22.73
CA LEU A 520 -4.27 -9.68 -23.24
C LEU A 520 -5.74 -10.05 -23.53
N ALA A 521 -6.68 -9.66 -22.65
CA ALA A 521 -8.10 -9.91 -22.83
C ALA A 521 -8.66 -9.22 -24.10
N LEU A 522 -8.20 -7.99 -24.36
CA LEU A 522 -8.64 -7.20 -25.53
C LEU A 522 -8.09 -7.75 -26.84
N GLU A 523 -6.86 -8.29 -26.85
CA GLU A 523 -6.26 -8.91 -28.01
C GLU A 523 -6.85 -10.30 -28.36
N LEU A 524 -7.42 -11.00 -27.37
CA LEU A 524 -7.93 -12.35 -27.55
C LEU A 524 -9.42 -12.35 -27.98
N PRO A 525 -9.78 -12.88 -29.16
CA PRO A 525 -11.17 -12.96 -29.61
C PRO A 525 -12.07 -13.68 -28.59
N GLY A 526 -13.15 -13.00 -28.15
CA GLY A 526 -14.12 -13.53 -27.20
C GLY A 526 -13.69 -13.48 -25.73
N TYR A 527 -12.56 -12.87 -25.39
CA TYR A 527 -12.05 -12.76 -24.02
C TYR A 527 -12.10 -11.32 -23.47
N SER A 528 -12.54 -10.31 -24.24
CA SER A 528 -12.54 -8.90 -23.82
C SER A 528 -13.25 -8.64 -22.48
N HIS A 529 -14.22 -9.48 -22.08
CA HIS A 529 -14.95 -9.37 -20.81
C HIS A 529 -14.51 -10.41 -19.76
N LYS A 530 -13.48 -11.18 -20.06
CA LYS A 530 -13.00 -12.21 -19.12
C LYS A 530 -12.14 -11.61 -18.04
N ARG A 531 -12.24 -12.21 -16.85
CA ARG A 531 -11.44 -11.84 -15.69
C ARG A 531 -10.00 -12.33 -15.82
N ALA A 532 -9.08 -11.64 -15.18
CA ALA A 532 -7.66 -12.01 -15.13
C ALA A 532 -7.45 -13.46 -14.64
N GLN A 533 -8.21 -13.93 -13.65
CA GLN A 533 -8.15 -15.33 -13.21
C GLN A 533 -8.47 -16.32 -14.34
N THR A 534 -9.46 -16.04 -15.18
CA THR A 534 -9.81 -16.90 -16.32
C THR A 534 -8.68 -16.95 -17.35
N LEU A 535 -8.02 -15.81 -17.59
CA LEU A 535 -6.86 -15.75 -18.49
C LEU A 535 -5.65 -16.50 -17.89
N PHE A 536 -5.43 -16.32 -16.59
CA PHE A 536 -4.39 -17.05 -15.87
C PHE A 536 -4.58 -18.55 -16.03
N ASP A 537 -5.75 -19.09 -15.67
CA ASP A 537 -6.06 -20.53 -15.75
C ASP A 537 -6.00 -21.07 -17.20
N SER A 538 -6.44 -20.26 -18.17
CA SER A 538 -6.52 -20.69 -19.57
C SER A 538 -5.19 -20.64 -20.30
N PHE A 539 -4.34 -19.67 -20.02
CA PHE A 539 -3.14 -19.38 -20.82
C PHE A 539 -1.85 -19.32 -20.03
N ILE A 540 -1.87 -18.65 -18.86
CA ILE A 540 -0.65 -18.25 -18.15
C ILE A 540 -0.16 -19.34 -17.20
N ASP A 541 -1.04 -19.99 -16.45
CA ASP A 541 -0.71 -21.17 -15.66
C ASP A 541 -0.40 -22.35 -16.60
N ASN A 542 0.79 -22.34 -17.17
CA ASN A 542 1.22 -23.32 -18.16
C ASN A 542 2.71 -23.63 -17.98
N TYR A 543 3.03 -24.91 -18.05
CA TYR A 543 4.41 -25.37 -18.08
C TYR A 543 4.84 -25.75 -19.50
N GLY A 544 6.13 -25.86 -19.72
CA GLY A 544 6.64 -26.22 -21.02
C GLY A 544 8.17 -26.17 -21.11
N ASP A 545 8.66 -26.32 -22.32
CA ASP A 545 10.08 -26.25 -22.64
C ASP A 545 10.42 -24.90 -23.27
N ILE A 546 11.56 -24.35 -22.92
CA ILE A 546 12.19 -23.22 -23.58
C ILE A 546 13.45 -23.68 -24.27
N VAL A 547 13.57 -23.34 -25.54
CA VAL A 547 14.75 -23.62 -26.35
C VAL A 547 15.30 -22.30 -26.85
N VAL A 548 16.52 -21.99 -26.47
CA VAL A 548 17.27 -20.82 -26.94
C VAL A 548 18.21 -21.24 -28.06
N ASP A 549 18.12 -20.57 -29.19
CA ASP A 549 19.07 -20.68 -30.29
C ASP A 549 19.74 -19.32 -30.59
N GLU A 550 20.49 -19.22 -31.69
CA GLU A 550 21.23 -17.98 -32.03
C GLU A 550 20.32 -16.75 -32.21
N GLU A 551 19.14 -16.92 -32.80
CA GLU A 551 18.22 -15.81 -33.14
C GLU A 551 16.94 -15.82 -32.32
N ASN A 552 16.53 -16.98 -31.83
CA ASN A 552 15.19 -17.16 -31.29
C ASN A 552 15.17 -17.78 -29.89
N ILE A 553 14.10 -17.50 -29.18
CA ILE A 553 13.69 -18.21 -27.97
C ILE A 553 12.36 -18.89 -28.28
N SER A 554 12.40 -20.20 -28.45
CA SER A 554 11.23 -21.02 -28.75
C SER A 554 10.56 -21.49 -27.46
N VAL A 555 9.36 -21.00 -27.20
CA VAL A 555 8.53 -21.32 -26.03
C VAL A 555 7.53 -22.40 -26.44
N LYS A 556 7.75 -23.63 -25.98
CA LYS A 556 6.90 -24.79 -26.26
C LYS A 556 5.95 -25.01 -25.08
N MET A 557 4.72 -24.53 -25.21
CA MET A 557 3.71 -24.61 -24.16
C MET A 557 2.97 -25.93 -24.18
N ASN A 558 2.55 -26.40 -23.03
CA ASN A 558 1.65 -27.55 -22.94
C ASN A 558 0.33 -27.27 -23.63
N ARG A 559 -0.26 -28.29 -24.22
CA ARG A 559 -1.53 -28.20 -24.94
C ARG A 559 -2.68 -27.89 -24.00
N LYS A 560 -3.32 -26.76 -24.22
CA LYS A 560 -4.59 -26.37 -23.61
C LYS A 560 -5.60 -26.08 -24.73
N ARG A 561 -6.88 -26.29 -24.45
CA ARG A 561 -7.96 -26.04 -25.43
C ARG A 561 -7.92 -24.62 -26.01
N SER A 562 -7.54 -23.64 -25.21
CA SER A 562 -7.48 -22.23 -25.57
C SER A 562 -6.16 -21.79 -26.22
N LEU A 563 -5.13 -22.64 -26.23
CA LEU A 563 -3.79 -22.30 -26.75
C LEU A 563 -3.77 -21.85 -28.22
N PRO A 564 -4.61 -22.40 -29.16
CA PRO A 564 -4.65 -21.92 -30.53
C PRO A 564 -5.00 -20.44 -30.65
N LEU A 565 -5.91 -19.93 -29.81
CA LEU A 565 -6.30 -18.51 -29.82
C LEU A 565 -5.13 -17.60 -29.45
N LEU A 566 -4.33 -18.01 -28.45
CA LEU A 566 -3.13 -17.29 -28.04
C LEU A 566 -2.10 -17.22 -29.19
N ARG A 567 -1.91 -18.31 -29.92
CA ARG A 567 -1.00 -18.37 -31.06
C ARG A 567 -1.43 -17.49 -32.24
N GLU A 568 -2.71 -17.25 -32.43
CA GLU A 568 -3.23 -16.32 -33.45
C GLU A 568 -3.05 -14.85 -33.04
N ALA A 569 -3.13 -14.55 -31.75
CA ALA A 569 -3.00 -13.19 -31.25
C ALA A 569 -1.52 -12.73 -31.16
N ILE A 570 -0.64 -13.55 -30.59
CA ILE A 570 0.75 -13.20 -30.30
C ILE A 570 1.63 -12.95 -31.56
N PRO A 571 1.58 -13.73 -32.67
CA PRO A 571 2.48 -13.51 -33.81
C PRO A 571 2.38 -12.12 -34.48
N LYS A 572 1.32 -11.39 -34.22
CA LYS A 572 1.17 -10.01 -34.72
C LYS A 572 2.14 -9.03 -34.06
N LEU A 573 2.80 -9.47 -32.97
CA LEU A 573 3.69 -8.69 -32.13
C LEU A 573 5.15 -9.15 -32.27
N ASP A 574 5.55 -9.70 -33.43
CA ASP A 574 6.92 -10.18 -33.70
C ASP A 574 7.92 -9.01 -33.68
N ALA A 575 8.72 -8.93 -32.63
CA ALA A 575 9.76 -7.93 -32.43
C ALA A 575 10.95 -8.50 -31.63
N PRO A 576 12.19 -8.05 -31.89
CA PRO A 576 13.33 -8.45 -31.08
C PRO A 576 13.27 -7.79 -29.69
N TYR A 577 13.70 -8.52 -28.66
CA TYR A 577 13.71 -8.07 -27.27
C TYR A 577 15.13 -7.74 -26.82
N SER A 578 15.40 -6.45 -26.56
CA SER A 578 16.73 -5.97 -26.13
C SER A 578 17.24 -6.67 -24.86
N TRP A 579 16.35 -6.85 -23.88
CA TRP A 579 16.70 -7.53 -22.61
C TRP A 579 16.79 -9.07 -22.72
N LEU A 580 16.49 -9.62 -23.88
CA LEU A 580 16.68 -11.03 -24.20
C LEU A 580 17.79 -11.21 -25.27
N GLY A 581 18.80 -10.36 -25.25
CA GLY A 581 19.91 -10.41 -26.18
C GLY A 581 19.55 -10.15 -27.66
N GLY A 582 18.45 -9.40 -27.89
CA GLY A 582 17.97 -9.13 -29.26
C GLY A 582 17.26 -10.31 -29.93
N LYS A 583 16.97 -11.39 -29.20
CA LYS A 583 16.30 -12.58 -29.74
C LYS A 583 14.79 -12.35 -29.89
N ARG A 584 14.19 -13.15 -30.77
CA ARG A 584 12.73 -13.17 -31.00
C ARG A 584 12.07 -14.28 -30.21
N LEU A 585 10.82 -14.09 -29.81
CA LEU A 585 10.01 -15.13 -29.16
C LEU A 585 9.13 -15.87 -30.17
N ILE A 586 9.17 -17.18 -30.14
CA ILE A 586 8.34 -18.06 -30.97
C ILE A 586 7.54 -18.98 -30.06
N PHE A 587 6.20 -18.87 -30.12
CA PHE A 587 5.30 -19.70 -29.34
C PHE A 587 4.78 -20.91 -30.13
N SER A 588 4.88 -22.10 -29.56
CA SER A 588 4.40 -23.34 -30.14
C SER A 588 3.76 -24.25 -29.09
N ALA A 589 2.93 -25.20 -29.53
CA ALA A 589 2.44 -26.25 -28.67
C ALA A 589 3.46 -27.37 -28.57
N ASN A 590 3.60 -27.95 -27.37
CA ASN A 590 4.41 -29.15 -27.21
C ASN A 590 3.82 -30.33 -28.02
N THR A 591 4.65 -31.06 -28.75
CA THR A 591 4.21 -32.16 -29.62
C THR A 591 4.07 -33.49 -28.89
N HIS A 592 4.63 -33.62 -27.68
CA HIS A 592 4.76 -34.87 -26.95
C HIS A 592 3.80 -35.01 -25.75
N THR A 593 2.69 -34.28 -25.71
CA THR A 593 1.67 -34.46 -24.68
C THR A 593 0.33 -34.84 -25.26
#